data_92c7f818d856cf18a220b2a535820bed
#
_entry.id   92c7f818d856cf18a220b2a535820bed
#
_cell.length_a   1.000
_cell.length_b   1.000
_cell.length_c   1.000
_cell.angle_alpha   90.00
_cell.angle_beta   90.00
_cell.angle_gamma   90.00
#
_symmetry.space_group_name_H-M   'P 1'
#
loop_
_entity.id
_entity.type
_entity.pdbx_description
1 polymer ?
#
loop_
_entity_poly.entity_id
_entity_poly.type
_entity_poly.pdbx_seq_one_letter_code
_entity_poly.pdbx_strand_id
1 'polypeptide(L)'
;MLKIFLLIIFFNFHINVFAQESDYFLMLKYNEVNVRYGPSKEDQIKFIYKKKYLPLKVIDKKENFRKIIDHKNNGGWIHISQLKSSKSLVVMENKILFKKDSYYSKPLARIEKGVLVLVKKCKQNWCKVKTNNYTGWLNTQNVWGIK
;
A
#
# COMPACT_ATOMS: atom_id res chain seq x y z
N MET A 1 4.80 68.93 -19.08
CA MET A 1 3.92 67.83 -18.58
C MET A 1 4.57 66.51 -19.01
N LEU A 2 5.27 65.85 -18.09
CA LEU A 2 5.96 64.61 -18.30
C LEU A 2 5.01 63.43 -17.94
N LYS A 3 4.53 62.65 -18.94
CA LYS A 3 3.72 61.45 -18.70
C LYS A 3 4.62 60.28 -18.35
N ILE A 4 4.64 59.89 -17.08
CA ILE A 4 5.32 58.69 -16.60
C ILE A 4 4.43 57.50 -16.98
N PHE A 5 4.92 56.67 -17.92
CA PHE A 5 4.31 55.39 -18.29
C PHE A 5 4.77 54.34 -17.30
N LEU A 6 3.89 53.95 -16.37
CA LEU A 6 4.17 52.88 -15.40
C LEU A 6 3.99 51.52 -16.10
N LEU A 7 5.10 50.87 -16.43
CA LEU A 7 5.11 49.53 -17.04
C LEU A 7 4.93 48.52 -15.93
N ILE A 8 3.70 47.99 -15.77
CA ILE A 8 3.41 46.93 -14.83
C ILE A 8 3.83 45.60 -15.46
N ILE A 9 4.99 45.07 -15.04
CA ILE A 9 5.47 43.74 -15.44
C ILE A 9 4.70 42.71 -14.59
N PHE A 10 3.72 42.05 -15.19
CA PHE A 10 3.09 40.87 -14.61
C PHE A 10 4.06 39.70 -14.65
N PHE A 11 4.69 39.43 -13.52
CA PHE A 11 5.48 38.22 -13.33
C PHE A 11 4.51 37.05 -13.12
N ASN A 12 4.22 36.31 -14.20
CA ASN A 12 3.46 35.06 -14.12
C ASN A 12 4.30 34.00 -13.39
N PHE A 13 4.10 33.87 -12.10
CA PHE A 13 4.57 32.72 -11.32
C PHE A 13 3.75 31.50 -11.72
N HIS A 14 4.28 30.70 -12.64
CA HIS A 14 3.76 29.33 -12.87
C HIS A 14 4.13 28.47 -11.67
N ILE A 15 3.19 28.34 -10.71
CA ILE A 15 3.30 27.38 -9.63
C ILE A 15 3.07 26.01 -10.28
N ASN A 16 4.16 25.27 -10.54
CA ASN A 16 4.06 23.86 -10.88
C ASN A 16 3.57 23.12 -9.64
N VAL A 17 2.26 22.90 -9.54
CA VAL A 17 1.66 21.99 -8.57
C VAL A 17 2.04 20.58 -9.04
N PHE A 18 3.11 20.04 -8.50
CA PHE A 18 3.37 18.61 -8.58
C PHE A 18 2.25 17.91 -7.79
N ALA A 19 1.28 17.36 -8.51
CA ALA A 19 0.30 16.47 -7.91
C ALA A 19 1.10 15.27 -7.35
N GLN A 20 1.29 15.24 -6.04
CA GLN A 20 1.88 14.11 -5.34
C GLN A 20 0.90 12.95 -5.53
N GLU A 21 1.27 12.00 -6.41
CA GLU A 21 0.49 10.79 -6.61
C GLU A 21 0.34 10.09 -5.26
N SER A 22 -0.91 9.94 -4.81
CA SER A 22 -1.16 9.38 -3.48
C SER A 22 -0.62 7.96 -3.42
N ASP A 23 0.15 7.65 -2.38
CA ASP A 23 0.61 6.29 -2.10
C ASP A 23 -0.54 5.28 -2.18
N TYR A 24 -0.32 4.17 -2.84
CA TYR A 24 -1.29 3.09 -2.97
C TYR A 24 -0.65 1.73 -2.72
N PHE A 25 -1.50 0.73 -2.51
CA PHE A 25 -1.03 -0.62 -2.22
C PHE A 25 -1.24 -1.57 -3.40
N LEU A 26 -0.21 -2.36 -3.67
CA LEU A 26 -0.27 -3.57 -4.49
C LEU A 26 0.09 -4.77 -3.61
N MET A 27 -0.22 -5.98 -4.07
CA MET A 27 0.23 -7.20 -3.39
C MET A 27 0.96 -8.14 -4.34
N LEU A 28 1.80 -8.98 -3.78
CA LEU A 28 2.54 -9.99 -4.52
C LEU A 28 1.61 -11.01 -5.17
N LYS A 29 1.81 -11.24 -6.45
CA LYS A 29 1.02 -12.20 -7.25
C LYS A 29 1.49 -13.63 -7.06
N TYR A 30 2.79 -13.84 -6.81
CA TYR A 30 3.46 -15.14 -6.74
C TYR A 30 4.08 -15.38 -5.36
N ASN A 31 4.45 -16.64 -5.10
CA ASN A 31 5.12 -17.03 -3.84
C ASN A 31 6.56 -16.49 -3.77
N GLU A 32 7.24 -16.42 -4.92
CA GLU A 32 8.60 -15.89 -5.02
C GLU A 32 8.59 -14.71 -5.98
N VAL A 33 9.12 -13.57 -5.54
CA VAL A 33 9.17 -12.32 -6.29
C VAL A 33 10.51 -11.64 -6.07
N ASN A 34 11.21 -11.37 -7.17
CA ASN A 34 12.49 -10.69 -7.17
C ASN A 34 12.29 -9.19 -6.89
N VAL A 35 13.01 -8.69 -5.91
CA VAL A 35 13.19 -7.26 -5.63
C VAL A 35 14.57 -6.84 -6.09
N ARG A 36 14.66 -5.76 -6.87
CA ARG A 36 15.90 -5.31 -7.49
C ARG A 36 16.36 -3.97 -6.90
N TYR A 37 17.63 -3.67 -7.09
CA TYR A 37 18.19 -2.37 -6.72
C TYR A 37 17.70 -1.23 -7.62
N GLY A 38 17.39 -1.50 -8.88
CA GLY A 38 16.93 -0.52 -9.86
C GLY A 38 15.75 -0.99 -10.70
N PRO A 39 15.17 -0.09 -11.53
CA PRO A 39 13.96 -0.32 -12.32
C PRO A 39 14.24 -0.97 -13.68
N SER A 40 15.14 -1.95 -13.74
CA SER A 40 15.47 -2.73 -14.94
C SER A 40 15.56 -4.23 -14.63
N LYS A 41 15.38 -5.06 -15.65
CA LYS A 41 15.58 -6.51 -15.54
C LYS A 41 17.05 -6.88 -15.42
N GLU A 42 17.94 -6.01 -15.90
CA GLU A 42 19.40 -6.13 -15.83
C GLU A 42 19.94 -5.72 -14.46
N ASP A 43 19.18 -4.95 -13.67
CA ASP A 43 19.57 -4.58 -12.33
C ASP A 43 19.65 -5.81 -11.42
N GLN A 44 20.65 -5.83 -10.54
CA GLN A 44 20.87 -6.92 -9.60
C GLN A 44 19.66 -7.15 -8.67
N ILE A 45 19.40 -8.43 -8.37
CA ILE A 45 18.42 -8.82 -7.36
C ILE A 45 18.97 -8.45 -5.98
N LYS A 46 18.21 -7.64 -5.26
CA LYS A 46 18.51 -7.22 -3.89
C LYS A 46 18.15 -8.30 -2.87
N PHE A 47 16.96 -8.87 -3.02
CA PHE A 47 16.43 -10.01 -2.27
C PHE A 47 15.18 -10.58 -2.96
N ILE A 48 14.66 -11.69 -2.43
CA ILE A 48 13.48 -12.37 -2.94
C ILE A 48 12.42 -12.41 -1.84
N TYR A 49 11.23 -11.91 -2.11
CA TYR A 49 10.07 -12.15 -1.25
C TYR A 49 9.56 -13.58 -1.46
N LYS A 50 9.27 -14.27 -0.35
CA LYS A 50 8.72 -15.64 -0.36
C LYS A 50 7.32 -15.70 0.30
N LYS A 51 6.49 -14.69 0.09
CA LYS A 51 5.16 -14.60 0.72
C LYS A 51 4.12 -14.04 -0.23
N LYS A 52 3.37 -14.92 -0.89
CA LYS A 52 2.24 -14.54 -1.76
C LYS A 52 1.25 -13.64 -1.02
N TYR A 53 0.67 -12.69 -1.74
CA TYR A 53 -0.29 -11.73 -1.21
C TYR A 53 0.26 -10.72 -0.21
N LEU A 54 1.56 -10.65 0.02
CA LEU A 54 2.15 -9.61 0.87
C LEU A 54 1.79 -8.23 0.30
N PRO A 55 1.10 -7.37 1.08
CA PRO A 55 0.77 -6.02 0.63
C PRO A 55 2.00 -5.11 0.73
N LEU A 56 2.23 -4.37 -0.34
CA LEU A 56 3.37 -3.48 -0.53
C LEU A 56 2.86 -2.09 -0.87
N LYS A 57 3.41 -1.07 -0.22
CA LYS A 57 3.16 0.32 -0.54
C LYS A 57 4.02 0.71 -1.73
N VAL A 58 3.39 1.25 -2.78
CA VAL A 58 4.10 1.83 -3.91
C VAL A 58 4.48 3.26 -3.57
N ILE A 59 5.77 3.57 -3.67
CA ILE A 59 6.35 4.88 -3.34
C ILE A 59 6.94 5.59 -4.55
N ASP A 60 7.15 4.87 -5.66
CA ASP A 60 7.65 5.43 -6.91
C ASP A 60 7.33 4.49 -8.08
N LYS A 61 7.38 4.99 -9.31
CA LYS A 61 7.18 4.21 -10.52
C LYS A 61 8.14 4.67 -11.62
N LYS A 62 8.67 3.72 -12.38
CA LYS A 62 9.41 3.96 -13.60
C LYS A 62 9.07 2.88 -14.62
N GLU A 63 8.49 3.26 -15.75
CA GLU A 63 8.04 2.32 -16.78
C GLU A 63 7.22 1.16 -16.21
N ASN A 64 7.67 -0.08 -16.44
CA ASN A 64 7.04 -1.31 -15.96
C ASN A 64 7.49 -1.72 -14.56
N PHE A 65 8.17 -0.85 -13.82
CA PHE A 65 8.61 -1.12 -12.46
C PHE A 65 7.92 -0.23 -11.43
N ARG A 66 7.77 -0.77 -10.23
CA ARG A 66 7.26 -0.07 -9.04
C ARG A 66 8.30 -0.15 -7.94
N LYS A 67 8.65 0.99 -7.37
CA LYS A 67 9.43 1.03 -6.13
C LYS A 67 8.48 0.84 -4.98
N ILE A 68 8.76 -0.17 -4.18
CA ILE A 68 7.86 -0.60 -3.10
C ILE A 68 8.59 -0.64 -1.76
N ILE A 69 7.80 -0.57 -0.70
CA ILE A 69 8.22 -0.91 0.66
C ILE A 69 7.19 -1.84 1.31
N ASP A 70 7.66 -2.72 2.19
CA ASP A 70 6.82 -3.55 3.04
C ASP A 70 6.61 -2.91 4.43
N HIS A 71 5.82 -3.56 5.28
CA HIS A 71 5.52 -3.12 6.65
C HIS A 71 6.73 -3.11 7.61
N LYS A 72 7.89 -3.58 7.16
CA LYS A 72 9.18 -3.56 7.88
C LYS A 72 10.19 -2.60 7.26
N ASN A 73 9.73 -1.75 6.31
CA ASN A 73 10.57 -0.84 5.53
C ASN A 73 11.61 -1.50 4.60
N ASN A 74 11.49 -2.79 4.32
CA ASN A 74 12.29 -3.40 3.26
C ASN A 74 11.68 -3.04 1.92
N GLY A 75 12.52 -2.78 0.92
CA GLY A 75 11.99 -2.43 -0.39
C GLY A 75 13.02 -2.37 -1.49
N GLY A 76 12.53 -2.05 -2.66
CA GLY A 76 13.25 -1.94 -3.92
C GLY A 76 12.29 -1.94 -5.09
N TRP A 77 12.76 -2.36 -6.26
CA TRP A 77 12.01 -2.32 -7.50
C TRP A 77 11.47 -3.70 -7.88
N ILE A 78 10.18 -3.75 -8.22
CA ILE A 78 9.49 -4.96 -8.67
C ILE A 78 8.84 -4.68 -10.02
N HIS A 79 8.94 -5.61 -10.97
CA HIS A 79 8.24 -5.52 -12.24
C HIS A 79 6.73 -5.69 -12.03
N ILE A 80 5.92 -4.88 -12.71
CA ILE A 80 4.46 -4.81 -12.53
C ILE A 80 3.75 -6.15 -12.76
N SER A 81 4.29 -7.02 -13.63
CA SER A 81 3.74 -8.36 -13.88
C SER A 81 3.72 -9.27 -12.65
N GLN A 82 4.53 -8.97 -11.65
CA GLN A 82 4.63 -9.73 -10.39
C GLN A 82 3.72 -9.19 -9.29
N LEU A 83 3.01 -8.11 -9.58
CA LEU A 83 2.13 -7.39 -8.67
C LEU A 83 0.68 -7.46 -9.14
N LYS A 84 -0.25 -7.25 -8.23
CA LYS A 84 -1.68 -7.07 -8.52
C LYS A 84 -2.33 -6.17 -7.47
N SER A 85 -3.56 -5.70 -7.72
CA SER A 85 -4.33 -4.88 -6.78
C SER A 85 -4.40 -5.53 -5.41
N SER A 86 -4.13 -4.75 -4.36
CA SER A 86 -4.12 -5.27 -2.99
C SER A 86 -5.53 -5.64 -2.53
N LYS A 87 -5.66 -6.88 -2.04
CA LYS A 87 -6.82 -7.43 -1.33
C LYS A 87 -6.34 -8.19 -0.10
N SER A 88 -5.32 -7.68 0.57
CA SER A 88 -4.75 -8.25 1.77
C SER A 88 -4.30 -7.14 2.70
N LEU A 89 -4.17 -7.48 3.96
CA LEU A 89 -3.57 -6.59 4.95
C LEU A 89 -2.72 -7.40 5.94
N VAL A 90 -1.77 -6.72 6.56
CA VAL A 90 -0.99 -7.23 7.69
C VAL A 90 -1.45 -6.48 8.93
N VAL A 91 -1.79 -7.19 10.00
CA VAL A 91 -2.14 -6.55 11.27
C VAL A 91 -0.85 -6.08 11.97
N MET A 92 -0.85 -4.82 12.40
CA MET A 92 0.34 -4.20 13.01
C MET A 92 0.32 -4.27 14.55
N GLU A 93 -0.76 -4.81 15.12
CA GLU A 93 -0.96 -5.11 16.53
C GLU A 93 -1.84 -6.34 16.67
N ASN A 94 -1.93 -6.92 17.88
CA ASN A 94 -2.86 -8.01 18.14
C ASN A 94 -4.30 -7.52 18.03
N LYS A 95 -5.14 -8.24 17.28
CA LYS A 95 -6.53 -7.87 17.02
C LYS A 95 -7.49 -9.02 17.30
N ILE A 96 -8.74 -8.67 17.56
CA ILE A 96 -9.83 -9.63 17.65
C ILE A 96 -10.61 -9.64 16.33
N LEU A 97 -10.87 -10.82 15.82
CA LEU A 97 -11.77 -11.06 14.71
C LEU A 97 -13.19 -11.25 15.27
N PHE A 98 -14.16 -10.50 14.74
CA PHE A 98 -15.53 -10.51 15.21
C PHE A 98 -16.49 -11.11 14.17
N LYS A 99 -17.64 -11.62 14.63
CA LYS A 99 -18.68 -12.14 13.75
C LYS A 99 -19.32 -11.05 12.89
N LYS A 100 -19.44 -9.82 13.41
CA LYS A 100 -19.98 -8.63 12.73
C LYS A 100 -19.02 -7.45 12.87
N ASP A 101 -19.24 -6.40 12.11
CA ASP A 101 -18.49 -5.14 12.09
C ASP A 101 -18.76 -4.25 13.34
N SER A 102 -18.57 -4.83 14.52
CA SER A 102 -18.80 -4.16 15.80
C SER A 102 -18.00 -4.81 16.92
N TYR A 103 -17.47 -4.01 17.84
CA TYR A 103 -16.80 -4.48 19.07
C TYR A 103 -17.74 -5.20 20.05
N TYR A 104 -19.06 -4.99 19.92
CA TYR A 104 -20.08 -5.68 20.73
C TYR A 104 -20.49 -7.04 20.13
N SER A 105 -19.94 -7.39 18.98
CA SER A 105 -20.22 -8.67 18.33
C SER A 105 -19.42 -9.81 18.97
N LYS A 106 -19.89 -11.03 18.74
CA LYS A 106 -19.20 -12.25 19.21
C LYS A 106 -17.77 -12.31 18.67
N PRO A 107 -16.74 -12.41 19.53
CA PRO A 107 -15.37 -12.67 19.09
C PRO A 107 -15.26 -14.09 18.52
N LEU A 108 -14.49 -14.23 17.44
CA LEU A 108 -14.25 -15.51 16.76
C LEU A 108 -12.84 -16.03 16.96
N ALA A 109 -11.86 -15.15 16.90
CA ALA A 109 -10.45 -15.51 17.01
C ALA A 109 -9.60 -14.30 17.38
N ARG A 110 -8.42 -14.55 17.92
CA ARG A 110 -7.35 -13.57 18.06
C ARG A 110 -6.41 -13.67 16.87
N ILE A 111 -6.07 -12.53 16.27
CA ILE A 111 -5.12 -12.39 15.19
C ILE A 111 -3.87 -11.71 15.76
N GLU A 112 -2.74 -12.37 15.66
CA GLU A 112 -1.48 -11.84 16.20
C GLU A 112 -0.87 -10.81 15.25
N LYS A 113 -0.09 -9.89 15.81
CA LYS A 113 0.70 -8.92 15.06
C LYS A 113 1.56 -9.62 13.99
N GLY A 114 1.60 -9.05 12.80
CA GLY A 114 2.37 -9.57 11.65
C GLY A 114 1.63 -10.62 10.81
N VAL A 115 0.44 -11.05 11.23
CA VAL A 115 -0.37 -12.00 10.45
C VAL A 115 -0.96 -11.29 9.23
N LEU A 116 -0.80 -11.92 8.06
CA LEU A 116 -1.43 -11.52 6.82
C LEU A 116 -2.81 -12.15 6.70
N VAL A 117 -3.82 -11.35 6.38
CA VAL A 117 -5.19 -11.79 6.14
C VAL A 117 -5.68 -11.30 4.79
N LEU A 118 -6.57 -12.06 4.15
CA LEU A 118 -7.17 -11.70 2.86
C LEU A 118 -8.46 -10.92 3.07
N VAL A 119 -8.59 -9.79 2.38
CA VAL A 119 -9.75 -8.91 2.45
C VAL A 119 -10.82 -9.38 1.49
N LYS A 120 -12.04 -9.57 1.97
CA LYS A 120 -13.24 -9.88 1.17
C LYS A 120 -13.99 -8.61 0.79
N LYS A 121 -14.26 -7.75 1.77
CA LYS A 121 -14.90 -6.44 1.61
C LYS A 121 -14.63 -5.57 2.81
N CYS A 122 -14.71 -4.26 2.62
CA CYS A 122 -14.61 -3.27 3.70
C CYS A 122 -15.87 -2.41 3.75
N LYS A 123 -16.17 -1.93 4.96
CA LYS A 123 -17.26 -1.01 5.27
C LYS A 123 -16.78 -0.08 6.37
N GLN A 124 -16.63 1.21 6.06
CA GLN A 124 -16.06 2.18 6.99
C GLN A 124 -14.70 1.69 7.53
N ASN A 125 -14.52 1.64 8.85
CA ASN A 125 -13.30 1.21 9.53
C ASN A 125 -13.25 -0.29 9.82
N TRP A 126 -14.01 -1.11 9.11
CA TRP A 126 -14.07 -2.56 9.28
C TRP A 126 -13.88 -3.26 7.94
N CYS A 127 -13.09 -4.33 7.94
CA CYS A 127 -12.98 -5.23 6.80
C CYS A 127 -13.36 -6.65 7.18
N LYS A 128 -14.18 -7.28 6.35
CA LYS A 128 -14.39 -8.73 6.40
C LYS A 128 -13.17 -9.40 5.80
N VAL A 129 -12.49 -10.19 6.60
CA VAL A 129 -11.23 -10.84 6.23
C VAL A 129 -11.32 -12.34 6.40
N LYS A 130 -10.47 -13.06 5.65
CA LYS A 130 -10.29 -14.51 5.75
C LYS A 130 -8.88 -14.80 6.24
N THR A 131 -8.79 -15.62 7.27
CA THR A 131 -7.59 -16.34 7.72
C THR A 131 -7.68 -17.79 7.24
N ASN A 132 -6.72 -18.66 7.63
CA ASN A 132 -6.78 -20.07 7.28
C ASN A 132 -8.09 -20.75 7.75
N ASN A 133 -8.52 -20.46 8.99
CA ASN A 133 -9.62 -21.19 9.66
C ASN A 133 -10.86 -20.33 9.91
N TYR A 134 -10.76 -19.01 9.79
CA TYR A 134 -11.83 -18.10 10.18
C TYR A 134 -12.14 -17.07 9.09
N THR A 135 -13.39 -16.69 9.01
CA THR A 135 -13.84 -15.52 8.26
C THR A 135 -14.65 -14.64 9.20
N GLY A 136 -14.28 -13.38 9.31
CA GLY A 136 -14.94 -12.44 10.20
C GLY A 136 -14.54 -11.00 9.94
N TRP A 137 -14.91 -10.11 10.83
CA TRP A 137 -14.69 -8.68 10.72
C TRP A 137 -13.55 -8.21 11.63
N LEU A 138 -12.69 -7.40 11.06
CA LEU A 138 -11.52 -6.81 11.70
C LEU A 138 -11.59 -5.30 11.58
N ASN A 139 -11.35 -4.58 12.70
CA ASN A 139 -11.19 -3.13 12.65
C ASN A 139 -9.86 -2.76 11.97
N THR A 140 -9.89 -1.78 11.06
CA THR A 140 -8.76 -1.42 10.20
C THR A 140 -7.80 -0.39 10.80
N GLN A 141 -7.98 -0.03 12.07
CA GLN A 141 -6.97 0.76 12.76
C GLN A 141 -5.67 -0.06 12.90
N ASN A 142 -4.50 0.57 12.72
CA ASN A 142 -3.19 -0.10 12.81
C ASN A 142 -3.08 -1.38 11.96
N VAL A 143 -3.40 -1.25 10.68
CA VAL A 143 -3.15 -2.28 9.66
C VAL A 143 -2.30 -1.72 8.53
N TRP A 144 -1.64 -2.60 7.80
CA TRP A 144 -0.86 -2.29 6.61
C TRP A 144 -1.48 -2.99 5.40
N GLY A 145 -1.63 -2.29 4.26
CA GLY A 145 -2.09 -2.91 3.00
C GLY A 145 -3.36 -2.31 2.40
N ILE A 146 -4.02 -1.43 3.13
CA ILE A 146 -5.18 -0.64 2.68
C ILE A 146 -5.00 0.82 3.15
N LYS A 147 -5.70 1.74 2.49
CA LYS A 147 -5.81 3.13 2.92
C LYS A 147 -6.93 3.28 3.92
#